data_64ffadeb530e11da6aa0724be839ed2f
#
_entry.id   64ffadeb530e11da6aa0724be839ed2f
#
_cell.length_a   1.000
_cell.length_b   1.000
_cell.length_c   1.000
_cell.angle_alpha   90.00
_cell.angle_beta   90.00
_cell.angle_gamma   90.00
#
_symmetry.space_group_name_H-M   'P 1'
#
loop_
_entity.id
_entity.type
_entity.pdbx_description
1 polymer ?
#
loop_
_entity_poly.entity_id
_entity_poly.type
_entity_poly.pdbx_seq_one_letter_code
_entity_poly.pdbx_strand_id
1 'polypeptide(L)'
;MGYIEISKINIKLPIYQGTSEEVLSRGVGHLDYSSLPVGGENTHTILTGHRGLPSAKLFTDLDKLSEGDRFYIHSLDKVLAYKVDQIKVVLPHETDDLQIVENKDYTTLITCTPYGVNTNRLLVRGERVEFNPEEKQGMSTEVSMFNKWTVIVPILLLCTLLVVMYKKKIIR
;
A
#
# COMPACT_ATOMS: atom_id res chain seq x y z
N MET A 1 16.88 3.98 4.88
CA MET A 1 16.07 5.20 5.12
C MET A 1 14.86 4.95 6.04
N GLY A 2 14.47 3.72 6.29
CA GLY A 2 13.29 3.36 7.05
C GLY A 2 12.42 2.35 6.30
N TYR A 3 11.14 2.31 6.61
CA TYR A 3 10.20 1.43 5.90
C TYR A 3 8.83 2.07 5.75
N ILE A 4 8.09 1.65 4.72
CA ILE A 4 6.69 2.02 4.50
C ILE A 4 5.77 0.87 4.92
N GLU A 5 4.64 1.22 5.53
CA GLU A 5 3.59 0.29 5.93
C GLU A 5 2.24 0.76 5.39
N ILE A 6 1.51 -0.15 4.72
CA ILE A 6 0.16 0.11 4.19
C ILE A 6 -0.73 -1.06 4.61
N SER A 7 -1.47 -0.88 5.72
CA SER A 7 -2.26 -1.95 6.35
C SER A 7 -3.33 -2.50 5.42
N LYS A 8 -4.03 -1.63 4.66
CA LYS A 8 -5.12 -2.04 3.75
C LYS A 8 -4.71 -3.08 2.72
N ILE A 9 -3.48 -3.01 2.23
CA ILE A 9 -2.94 -3.96 1.24
C ILE A 9 -1.91 -4.92 1.84
N ASN A 10 -1.77 -4.90 3.16
CA ASN A 10 -0.91 -5.79 3.94
C ASN A 10 0.53 -5.83 3.41
N ILE A 11 1.17 -4.65 3.34
CA ILE A 11 2.59 -4.53 3.00
C ILE A 11 3.35 -3.77 4.08
N LYS A 12 4.60 -4.20 4.27
CA LYS A 12 5.62 -3.53 5.07
C LYS A 12 6.94 -3.71 4.34
N LEU A 13 7.47 -2.63 3.75
CA LEU A 13 8.59 -2.67 2.81
C LEU A 13 9.69 -1.71 3.21
N PRO A 14 10.96 -2.11 3.16
CA PRO A 14 12.08 -1.20 3.38
C PRO A 14 12.15 -0.12 2.28
N ILE A 15 12.59 1.07 2.67
CA ILE A 15 12.86 2.20 1.76
C ILE A 15 14.36 2.30 1.57
N TYR A 16 14.82 2.20 0.35
CA TYR A 16 16.20 2.37 -0.07
C TYR A 16 16.39 3.67 -0.83
N GLN A 17 17.62 4.16 -0.91
CA GLN A 17 17.95 5.30 -1.75
C GLN A 17 18.11 4.87 -3.21
N GLY A 18 17.61 5.71 -4.12
CA GLY A 18 17.67 5.48 -5.56
C GLY A 18 16.62 4.51 -6.07
N THR A 19 16.61 4.34 -7.39
CA THR A 19 15.59 3.56 -8.11
C THR A 19 16.22 2.57 -9.10
N SER A 20 17.42 2.08 -8.79
CA SER A 20 18.06 1.03 -9.59
C SER A 20 17.26 -0.28 -9.51
N GLU A 21 17.44 -1.15 -10.49
CA GLU A 21 16.78 -2.46 -10.50
C GLU A 21 17.13 -3.28 -9.25
N GLU A 22 18.37 -3.17 -8.76
CA GLU A 22 18.80 -3.82 -7.52
C GLU A 22 17.97 -3.35 -6.32
N VAL A 23 17.70 -2.06 -6.22
CA VAL A 23 16.86 -1.46 -5.16
C VAL A 23 15.43 -1.92 -5.30
N LEU A 24 14.85 -1.78 -6.48
CA LEU A 24 13.42 -2.04 -6.72
C LEU A 24 13.05 -3.52 -6.64
N SER A 25 14.01 -4.42 -6.81
CA SER A 25 13.81 -5.87 -6.60
C SER A 25 13.66 -6.25 -5.11
N ARG A 26 14.17 -5.41 -4.19
CA ARG A 26 14.22 -5.69 -2.74
C ARG A 26 13.19 -4.92 -1.93
N GLY A 27 12.68 -3.80 -2.45
CA GLY A 27 11.79 -2.94 -1.68
C GLY A 27 11.32 -1.72 -2.46
N VAL A 28 11.17 -0.62 -1.75
CA VAL A 28 10.74 0.66 -2.29
C VAL A 28 11.94 1.57 -2.46
N GLY A 29 12.08 2.16 -3.64
CA GLY A 29 13.12 3.12 -3.97
C GLY A 29 12.66 4.56 -3.71
N HIS A 30 13.49 5.35 -3.05
CA HIS A 30 13.33 6.80 -2.95
C HIS A 30 13.88 7.45 -4.22
N LEU A 31 13.05 8.24 -4.89
CA LEU A 31 13.44 8.93 -6.11
C LEU A 31 14.45 10.03 -5.78
N ASP A 32 15.62 9.97 -6.42
CA ASP A 32 16.64 11.01 -6.26
C ASP A 32 16.07 12.38 -6.62
N TYR A 33 16.56 13.41 -5.94
CA TYR A 33 16.10 14.81 -6.05
C TYR A 33 14.68 15.10 -5.49
N SER A 34 13.95 14.11 -4.98
CA SER A 34 12.76 14.37 -4.16
C SER A 34 13.14 14.58 -2.69
N SER A 35 12.18 15.09 -1.89
CA SER A 35 12.41 15.31 -0.46
C SER A 35 12.66 13.97 0.26
N LEU A 36 13.56 13.97 1.25
CA LEU A 36 13.80 12.79 2.08
C LEU A 36 12.52 12.38 2.84
N PRO A 37 12.33 11.09 3.16
CA PRO A 37 11.15 10.59 3.84
C PRO A 37 11.19 10.88 5.36
N VAL A 38 11.36 12.14 5.71
CA VAL A 38 11.42 12.63 7.10
C VAL A 38 10.28 13.60 7.44
N GLY A 39 9.47 13.95 6.43
CA GLY A 39 8.37 14.89 6.53
C GLY A 39 8.80 16.33 6.75
N GLY A 40 7.86 17.24 6.74
CA GLY A 40 8.04 18.66 6.97
C GLY A 40 7.30 19.53 5.95
N GLU A 41 7.03 20.77 6.28
CA GLU A 41 6.44 21.72 5.34
C GLU A 41 7.35 21.93 4.12
N ASN A 42 6.72 22.16 2.97
CA ASN A 42 7.41 22.33 1.69
C ASN A 42 8.24 21.12 1.28
N THR A 43 7.71 19.90 1.58
CA THR A 43 8.34 18.65 1.18
C THR A 43 7.42 17.80 0.31
N HIS A 44 8.01 17.09 -0.65
CA HIS A 44 7.33 16.08 -1.42
C HIS A 44 8.26 14.88 -1.62
N THR A 45 8.04 13.83 -0.85
CA THR A 45 8.77 12.57 -0.93
C THR A 45 8.18 11.70 -2.04
N ILE A 46 9.01 11.14 -2.91
CA ILE A 46 8.57 10.25 -3.97
C ILE A 46 9.15 8.86 -3.73
N LEU A 47 8.26 7.88 -3.58
CA LEU A 47 8.59 6.49 -3.35
C LEU A 47 8.07 5.62 -4.50
N THR A 48 8.94 4.85 -5.13
CA THR A 48 8.56 3.98 -6.24
C THR A 48 8.80 2.50 -5.91
N GLY A 49 7.93 1.65 -6.44
CA GLY A 49 8.06 0.20 -6.26
C GLY A 49 7.49 -0.56 -7.46
N HIS A 50 8.03 -1.74 -7.71
CA HIS A 50 7.55 -2.61 -8.79
C HIS A 50 6.12 -3.09 -8.58
N ARG A 51 5.46 -3.37 -9.70
CA ARG A 51 4.16 -4.04 -9.78
C ARG A 51 4.31 -5.34 -10.58
N GLY A 52 3.80 -6.44 -10.01
CA GLY A 52 3.79 -7.73 -10.71
C GLY A 52 5.12 -8.47 -10.73
N LEU A 53 6.03 -8.18 -9.79
CA LEU A 53 7.25 -8.95 -9.64
C LEU A 53 6.89 -10.34 -9.04
N PRO A 54 7.23 -11.47 -9.71
CA PRO A 54 6.83 -12.80 -9.23
C PRO A 54 7.37 -13.17 -7.85
N SER A 55 8.54 -12.61 -7.49
CA SER A 55 9.24 -12.90 -6.23
C SER A 55 8.75 -12.08 -5.04
N ALA A 56 8.05 -10.97 -5.26
CA ALA A 56 7.67 -10.05 -4.20
C ALA A 56 6.41 -9.24 -4.52
N LYS A 57 5.55 -9.07 -3.53
CA LYS A 57 4.28 -8.34 -3.68
C LYS A 57 4.50 -6.84 -3.97
N LEU A 58 5.48 -6.22 -3.33
CA LEU A 58 5.82 -4.79 -3.44
C LEU A 58 4.57 -3.90 -3.57
N PHE A 59 4.49 -3.04 -4.61
CA PHE A 59 3.34 -2.17 -4.89
C PHE A 59 2.29 -2.80 -5.83
N THR A 60 2.24 -4.13 -5.93
CA THR A 60 1.30 -4.85 -6.83
C THR A 60 -0.15 -4.44 -6.58
N ASP A 61 -0.54 -4.27 -5.33
CA ASP A 61 -1.92 -3.96 -4.93
C ASP A 61 -2.15 -2.46 -4.66
N LEU A 62 -1.26 -1.57 -5.10
CA LEU A 62 -1.37 -0.12 -4.85
C LEU A 62 -2.66 0.47 -5.42
N ASP A 63 -3.19 -0.11 -6.49
CA ASP A 63 -4.47 0.27 -7.12
C ASP A 63 -5.72 -0.07 -6.29
N LYS A 64 -5.57 -0.81 -5.19
CA LYS A 64 -6.67 -1.07 -4.24
C LYS A 64 -6.85 0.04 -3.22
N LEU A 65 -5.95 1.01 -3.19
CA LEU A 65 -6.08 2.19 -2.34
C LEU A 65 -7.14 3.13 -2.91
N SER A 66 -7.77 3.87 -2.01
CA SER A 66 -8.77 4.89 -2.30
C SER A 66 -8.44 6.17 -1.54
N GLU A 67 -8.97 7.30 -1.98
CA GLU A 67 -8.89 8.53 -1.21
C GLU A 67 -9.47 8.33 0.20
N GLY A 68 -8.76 8.86 1.20
CA GLY A 68 -9.07 8.64 2.61
C GLY A 68 -8.30 7.50 3.28
N ASP A 69 -7.76 6.54 2.53
CA ASP A 69 -6.90 5.51 3.09
C ASP A 69 -5.61 6.09 3.67
N ARG A 70 -4.95 5.34 4.53
CA ARG A 70 -3.71 5.78 5.17
C ARG A 70 -2.55 4.85 4.89
N PHE A 71 -1.36 5.46 4.81
CA PHE A 71 -0.10 4.75 4.85
C PHE A 71 0.88 5.44 5.80
N TYR A 72 1.88 4.71 6.23
CA TYR A 72 2.79 5.16 7.27
C TYR A 72 4.24 4.99 6.80
N ILE A 73 5.05 6.02 7.02
CA ILE A 73 6.49 5.96 6.82
C ILE A 73 7.15 5.98 8.20
N HIS A 74 7.92 4.95 8.49
CA HIS A 74 8.74 4.84 9.69
C HIS A 74 10.16 5.27 9.32
N SER A 75 10.55 6.45 9.76
CA SER A 75 11.88 7.02 9.47
C SER A 75 12.50 7.56 10.74
N LEU A 76 13.72 7.15 11.03
CA LEU A 76 14.39 7.45 12.30
C LEU A 76 13.49 7.02 13.48
N ASP A 77 13.25 7.93 14.42
CA ASP A 77 12.42 7.69 15.61
C ASP A 77 10.95 8.13 15.41
N LYS A 78 10.54 8.42 14.17
CA LYS A 78 9.22 8.99 13.86
C LYS A 78 8.38 8.06 13.02
N VAL A 79 7.06 8.11 13.27
CA VAL A 79 6.04 7.54 12.39
C VAL A 79 5.32 8.71 11.71
N LEU A 80 5.42 8.78 10.40
CA LEU A 80 4.80 9.79 9.56
C LEU A 80 3.54 9.16 8.97
N ALA A 81 2.37 9.71 9.32
CA ALA A 81 1.09 9.26 8.79
C ALA A 81 0.66 10.13 7.61
N TYR A 82 0.29 9.51 6.50
CA TYR A 82 -0.22 10.17 5.31
C TYR A 82 -1.60 9.63 4.97
N LYS A 83 -2.52 10.53 4.64
CA LYS A 83 -3.86 10.20 4.16
C LYS A 83 -3.92 10.42 2.66
N VAL A 84 -4.34 9.42 1.91
CA VAL A 84 -4.48 9.51 0.45
C VAL A 84 -5.47 10.62 0.09
N ASP A 85 -5.01 11.60 -0.66
CA ASP A 85 -5.77 12.76 -1.11
C ASP A 85 -5.92 12.82 -2.64
N GLN A 86 -5.09 12.07 -3.39
CA GLN A 86 -5.13 12.05 -4.84
C GLN A 86 -4.68 10.70 -5.40
N ILE A 87 -5.39 10.20 -6.40
CA ILE A 87 -5.00 9.03 -7.19
C ILE A 87 -5.11 9.39 -8.67
N LYS A 88 -4.00 9.25 -9.41
CA LYS A 88 -3.92 9.55 -10.84
C LYS A 88 -3.19 8.47 -11.62
N VAL A 89 -3.53 8.36 -12.89
CA VAL A 89 -2.74 7.60 -13.88
C VAL A 89 -2.18 8.59 -14.89
N VAL A 90 -0.87 8.59 -15.04
CA VAL A 90 -0.14 9.53 -15.88
C VAL A 90 0.81 8.80 -16.82
N LEU A 91 1.31 9.48 -17.86
CA LEU A 91 2.38 8.96 -18.69
C LEU A 91 3.73 9.03 -17.94
N PRO A 92 4.71 8.17 -18.28
CA PRO A 92 5.99 8.11 -17.54
C PRO A 92 6.80 9.41 -17.49
N HIS A 93 6.58 10.31 -18.43
CA HIS A 93 7.27 11.61 -18.52
C HIS A 93 6.50 12.79 -17.89
N GLU A 94 5.25 12.55 -17.45
CA GLU A 94 4.45 13.57 -16.77
C GLU A 94 4.83 13.62 -15.29
N THR A 95 5.46 14.71 -14.87
CA THR A 95 6.01 14.90 -13.52
C THR A 95 5.40 16.08 -12.76
N ASP A 96 4.41 16.75 -13.31
CA ASP A 96 3.80 17.94 -12.73
C ASP A 96 3.21 17.68 -11.33
N ASP A 97 2.61 16.50 -11.13
CA ASP A 97 2.05 16.08 -9.84
C ASP A 97 3.12 15.70 -8.79
N LEU A 98 4.39 15.73 -9.12
CA LEU A 98 5.51 15.38 -8.23
C LEU A 98 6.24 16.63 -7.66
N GLN A 99 5.79 17.82 -8.01
CA GLN A 99 6.39 19.07 -7.56
C GLN A 99 6.12 19.34 -6.08
N ILE A 100 7.05 20.03 -5.43
CA ILE A 100 6.84 20.55 -4.07
C ILE A 100 5.74 21.63 -4.12
N VAL A 101 4.80 21.52 -3.21
CA VAL A 101 3.72 22.50 -3.04
C VAL A 101 3.95 23.26 -1.74
N GLU A 102 3.84 24.58 -1.79
CA GLU A 102 4.05 25.46 -0.64
C GLU A 102 3.09 25.10 0.52
N ASN A 103 3.62 25.07 1.75
CA ASN A 103 2.92 24.74 2.99
C ASN A 103 2.31 23.31 3.02
N LYS A 104 2.80 22.40 2.17
CA LYS A 104 2.37 21.01 2.14
C LYS A 104 3.52 20.06 2.51
N ASP A 105 3.14 18.94 3.13
CA ASP A 105 3.98 17.78 3.37
C ASP A 105 3.31 16.60 2.65
N TYR A 106 3.82 16.27 1.46
CA TYR A 106 3.30 15.21 0.61
C TYR A 106 4.25 14.03 0.51
N THR A 107 3.65 12.87 0.34
CA THR A 107 4.35 11.68 -0.16
C THR A 107 3.55 11.05 -1.29
N THR A 108 4.19 10.81 -2.44
CA THR A 108 3.57 10.10 -3.56
C THR A 108 4.21 8.73 -3.75
N LEU A 109 3.35 7.70 -3.80
CA LEU A 109 3.72 6.33 -4.11
C LEU A 109 3.51 6.10 -5.61
N ILE A 110 4.53 5.55 -6.28
CA ILE A 110 4.51 5.35 -7.74
C ILE A 110 4.68 3.87 -8.06
N THR A 111 3.85 3.37 -8.97
CA THR A 111 4.05 2.05 -9.58
C THR A 111 3.63 2.03 -11.05
N CYS A 112 4.02 0.99 -11.77
CA CYS A 112 3.62 0.80 -13.17
C CYS A 112 2.15 0.36 -13.28
N THR A 113 1.48 0.77 -14.35
CA THR A 113 0.08 0.40 -14.65
C THR A 113 -0.16 0.46 -16.17
N PRO A 114 -1.14 -0.29 -16.77
CA PRO A 114 -1.86 -1.43 -16.20
C PRO A 114 -0.93 -2.61 -15.84
N TYR A 115 -1.41 -3.52 -14.99
CA TYR A 115 -0.66 -4.72 -14.59
C TYR A 115 -0.17 -5.52 -15.82
N GLY A 116 1.13 -5.82 -15.87
CA GLY A 116 1.75 -6.58 -16.96
C GLY A 116 1.99 -5.81 -18.25
N VAL A 117 1.35 -4.64 -18.47
CA VAL A 117 1.53 -3.78 -19.65
C VAL A 117 2.52 -2.64 -19.35
N ASN A 118 2.39 -2.00 -18.20
CA ASN A 118 3.34 -1.03 -17.62
C ASN A 118 3.59 0.26 -18.45
N THR A 119 2.64 0.64 -19.31
CA THR A 119 2.76 1.82 -20.18
C THR A 119 2.66 3.14 -19.44
N ASN A 120 1.96 3.15 -18.31
CA ASN A 120 1.66 4.34 -17.52
C ASN A 120 2.23 4.20 -16.10
N ARG A 121 2.05 5.25 -15.30
CA ARG A 121 2.36 5.27 -13.87
C ARG A 121 1.10 5.55 -13.08
N LEU A 122 0.85 4.75 -12.06
CA LEU A 122 -0.14 5.01 -11.02
C LEU A 122 0.54 5.84 -9.93
N LEU A 123 -0.01 7.00 -9.65
CA LEU A 123 0.39 7.90 -8.57
C LEU A 123 -0.67 7.83 -7.48
N VAL A 124 -0.26 7.52 -6.25
CA VAL A 124 -1.08 7.58 -5.04
C VAL A 124 -0.42 8.55 -4.10
N ARG A 125 -0.95 9.78 -4.04
CA ARG A 125 -0.43 10.84 -3.17
C ARG A 125 -1.15 10.82 -1.83
N GLY A 126 -0.40 11.04 -0.76
CA GLY A 126 -0.93 11.30 0.56
C GLY A 126 -0.43 12.62 1.11
N GLU A 127 -1.34 13.35 1.76
CA GLU A 127 -1.04 14.52 2.56
C GLU A 127 -0.77 14.12 4.01
N ARG A 128 0.18 14.77 4.65
CA ARG A 128 0.54 14.53 6.04
C ARG A 128 -0.65 14.76 6.96
N VAL A 129 -0.86 13.81 7.89
CA VAL A 129 -1.84 13.91 8.97
C VAL A 129 -1.21 13.57 10.30
N GLU A 130 -1.86 13.95 11.40
CA GLU A 130 -1.42 13.56 12.74
C GLU A 130 -1.44 12.02 12.89
N PHE A 131 -0.38 11.49 13.49
CA PHE A 131 -0.28 10.05 13.74
C PHE A 131 -1.12 9.68 14.95
N ASN A 132 -2.14 8.85 14.76
CA ASN A 132 -2.95 8.27 15.84
C ASN A 132 -2.69 6.76 15.94
N PRO A 133 -2.04 6.29 17.01
CA PRO A 133 -1.76 4.85 17.20
C PRO A 133 -3.01 3.99 17.28
N GLU A 134 -4.11 4.49 17.85
CA GLU A 134 -5.36 3.75 18.02
C GLU A 134 -6.03 3.47 16.67
N GLU A 135 -6.07 4.47 15.79
CA GLU A 135 -6.59 4.31 14.42
C GLU A 135 -5.77 3.30 13.62
N LYS A 136 -4.44 3.33 13.77
CA LYS A 136 -3.56 2.35 13.11
C LYS A 136 -3.88 0.93 13.56
N GLN A 137 -4.08 0.70 14.85
CA GLN A 137 -4.44 -0.61 15.40
C GLN A 137 -5.83 -1.06 14.94
N GLY A 138 -6.81 -0.17 14.94
CA GLY A 138 -8.17 -0.44 14.46
C GLY A 138 -8.19 -0.94 13.02
N MET A 139 -7.50 -0.25 12.10
CA MET A 139 -7.39 -0.64 10.69
C MET A 139 -6.74 -2.02 10.51
N SER A 140 -5.70 -2.33 11.28
CA SER A 140 -5.02 -3.63 11.21
C SER A 140 -5.92 -4.76 11.72
N THR A 141 -6.75 -4.49 12.72
CA THR A 141 -7.68 -5.45 13.32
C THR A 141 -8.85 -5.75 12.38
N GLU A 142 -9.43 -4.74 11.72
CA GLU A 142 -10.53 -4.92 10.76
C GLU A 142 -10.09 -5.78 9.56
N VAL A 143 -8.93 -5.49 8.97
CA VAL A 143 -8.38 -6.30 7.87
C VAL A 143 -8.14 -7.74 8.30
N SER A 144 -7.61 -7.97 9.50
CA SER A 144 -7.38 -9.33 10.05
C SER A 144 -8.67 -10.09 10.30
N MET A 145 -9.71 -9.44 10.83
CA MET A 145 -11.02 -10.08 11.07
C MET A 145 -11.72 -10.43 9.75
N PHE A 146 -11.74 -9.53 8.78
CA PHE A 146 -12.34 -9.79 7.48
C PHE A 146 -11.71 -11.02 6.81
N ASN A 147 -10.39 -11.13 6.80
CA ASN A 147 -9.70 -12.28 6.26
C ASN A 147 -10.03 -13.61 6.97
N LYS A 148 -10.24 -13.60 8.28
CA LYS A 148 -10.63 -14.80 9.03
C LYS A 148 -12.04 -15.27 8.69
N TRP A 149 -13.00 -14.36 8.61
CA TRP A 149 -14.38 -14.70 8.29
C TRP A 149 -14.57 -15.20 6.87
N THR A 150 -13.81 -14.72 5.90
CA THR A 150 -13.86 -15.20 4.50
C THR A 150 -13.42 -16.66 4.35
N VAL A 151 -12.64 -17.19 5.30
CA VAL A 151 -12.23 -18.59 5.32
C VAL A 151 -13.15 -19.43 6.21
N ILE A 152 -13.54 -18.96 7.38
CA ILE A 152 -14.32 -19.72 8.37
C ILE A 152 -15.74 -19.99 7.88
N VAL A 153 -16.42 -19.01 7.29
CA VAL A 153 -17.81 -19.16 6.83
C VAL A 153 -17.97 -20.25 5.77
N PRO A 154 -17.18 -20.30 4.69
CA PRO A 154 -17.32 -21.38 3.71
C PRO A 154 -16.97 -22.76 4.27
N ILE A 155 -16.03 -22.87 5.22
CA ILE A 155 -15.72 -24.14 5.88
C ILE A 155 -16.91 -24.62 6.70
N LEU A 156 -17.57 -23.77 7.49
CA LEU A 156 -18.75 -24.12 8.25
C LEU A 156 -19.91 -24.54 7.35
N LEU A 157 -20.14 -23.84 6.23
CA LEU A 157 -21.16 -24.21 5.25
C LEU A 157 -20.88 -25.58 4.63
N LEU A 158 -19.62 -25.86 4.28
CA LEU A 158 -19.24 -27.16 3.74
C LEU A 158 -19.47 -28.29 4.77
N CYS A 159 -19.08 -28.09 6.03
CA CYS A 159 -19.30 -29.04 7.10
C CYS A 159 -20.78 -29.32 7.34
N THR A 160 -21.64 -28.31 7.35
CA THR A 160 -23.10 -28.49 7.50
C THR A 160 -23.70 -29.27 6.34
N LEU A 161 -23.25 -28.99 5.12
CA LEU A 161 -23.70 -29.71 3.92
C LEU A 161 -23.33 -31.21 3.96
N LEU A 162 -22.12 -31.54 4.38
CA LEU A 162 -21.64 -32.91 4.55
C LEU A 162 -22.43 -33.65 5.62
N VAL A 163 -22.74 -33.03 6.76
CA VAL A 163 -23.56 -33.61 7.81
C VAL A 163 -24.98 -33.92 7.32
N VAL A 164 -25.59 -33.01 6.55
CA VAL A 164 -26.93 -33.20 5.97
C VAL A 164 -26.92 -34.34 4.95
N MET A 165 -25.92 -34.43 4.09
CA MET A 165 -25.78 -35.52 3.12
C MET A 165 -25.58 -36.87 3.81
N TYR A 166 -24.76 -36.90 4.86
CA TYR A 166 -24.53 -38.12 5.66
C TYR A 166 -25.82 -38.61 6.33
N LYS A 167 -26.59 -37.71 6.97
CA LYS A 167 -27.90 -38.06 7.55
C LYS A 167 -28.89 -38.59 6.50
N LYS A 168 -28.98 -37.99 5.31
CA LYS A 168 -29.82 -38.46 4.22
C LYS A 168 -29.42 -39.87 3.72
N LYS A 169 -28.13 -40.22 3.76
CA LYS A 169 -27.64 -41.56 3.35
C LYS A 169 -27.97 -42.64 4.37
N ILE A 170 -28.07 -42.31 5.67
CA ILE A 170 -28.40 -43.24 6.74
C ILE A 170 -29.93 -43.54 6.81
N ILE A 171 -30.77 -42.60 6.40
CA ILE A 171 -32.25 -42.71 6.45
C ILE A 171 -32.81 -43.40 5.17
N ARG A 172 -31.95 -43.70 4.21
CA ARG A 172 -32.29 -44.46 3.00
C ARG A 172 -31.72 -45.88 3.07
#